data_575c6a88bbedc57bff09aa91a7b90b1b
#
_entry.id   575c6a88bbedc57bff09aa91a7b90b1b
#
_cell.length_a   1.000
_cell.length_b   1.000
_cell.length_c   1.000
_cell.angle_alpha   90.00
_cell.angle_beta   90.00
_cell.angle_gamma   90.00
#
_symmetry.space_group_name_H-M   'P 1'
#
loop_
_entity.id
_entity.type
_entity.pdbx_description
1 polymer ?
#
loop_
_entity_poly.entity_id
_entity_poly.type
_entity_poly.pdbx_seq_one_letter_code
_entity_poly.pdbx_strand_id
1 'polypeptide(L)'
;MSRHLKNYAATRAATRLVMDAAQSEKAKAGRVMMPKVFFVIGIIGFVLLATATFLCGRIPHMIGIAAGFAILALPDLALIIAYFNQRIYYTDEMFVHKNFWGIKRLYRYEDITGIRIDGDVNLFLGKRKVRIYDRAVGKKEFVRCAGEGYHRVYDKGIPLVPRKKNDIFNGNIKN
;
A
#
# COMPACT_ATOMS: atom_id res chain seq x y z
N MET A 1 -11.67 -33.11 7.28
CA MET A 1 -11.05 -31.88 6.69
C MET A 1 -11.49 -30.67 7.51
N SER A 2 -10.55 -29.98 8.18
CA SER A 2 -10.83 -28.95 9.17
C SER A 2 -11.55 -27.72 8.56
N ARG A 3 -12.50 -27.10 9.29
CA ARG A 3 -13.19 -25.85 8.90
C ARG A 3 -12.19 -24.75 8.51
N HIS A 4 -11.04 -24.67 9.17
CA HIS A 4 -9.98 -23.72 8.86
C HIS A 4 -9.40 -23.87 7.46
N LEU A 5 -9.19 -25.09 6.97
CA LEU A 5 -8.66 -25.36 5.63
C LEU A 5 -9.66 -24.95 4.53
N LYS A 6 -10.96 -25.20 4.74
CA LYS A 6 -12.01 -24.78 3.80
C LYS A 6 -12.10 -23.26 3.69
N ASN A 7 -12.06 -22.55 4.83
CA ASN A 7 -12.08 -21.08 4.83
C ASN A 7 -10.84 -20.49 4.17
N TYR A 8 -9.65 -21.07 4.39
CA TYR A 8 -8.41 -20.61 3.76
C TYR A 8 -8.43 -20.79 2.24
N ALA A 9 -8.92 -21.92 1.76
CA ALA A 9 -9.05 -22.20 0.32
C ALA A 9 -10.06 -21.25 -0.35
N ALA A 10 -11.22 -21.02 0.28
CA ALA A 10 -12.22 -20.07 -0.21
C ALA A 10 -11.68 -18.64 -0.30
N THR A 11 -10.98 -18.17 0.75
CA THR A 11 -10.37 -16.84 0.76
C THR A 11 -9.29 -16.71 -0.33
N ARG A 12 -8.50 -17.76 -0.57
CA ARG A 12 -7.48 -17.76 -1.62
C ARG A 12 -8.09 -17.73 -3.03
N ALA A 13 -9.19 -18.45 -3.25
CA ALA A 13 -9.92 -18.42 -4.51
C ALA A 13 -10.54 -17.05 -4.76
N ALA A 14 -11.24 -16.48 -3.78
CA ALA A 14 -11.80 -15.14 -3.87
C ALA A 14 -10.74 -14.07 -4.14
N THR A 15 -9.56 -14.16 -3.48
CA THR A 15 -8.44 -13.24 -3.73
C THR A 15 -7.95 -13.32 -5.17
N ARG A 16 -7.87 -14.52 -5.76
CA ARG A 16 -7.50 -14.68 -7.17
C ARG A 16 -8.54 -14.07 -8.09
N LEU A 17 -9.83 -14.37 -7.88
CA LEU A 17 -10.92 -13.82 -8.69
C LEU A 17 -10.93 -12.29 -8.69
N VAL A 18 -10.73 -11.64 -7.53
CA VAL A 18 -10.65 -10.17 -7.46
C VAL A 18 -9.45 -9.64 -8.23
N MET A 19 -8.30 -10.33 -8.15
CA MET A 19 -7.11 -9.91 -8.87
C MET A 19 -7.26 -10.10 -10.39
N ASP A 20 -7.84 -11.19 -10.82
CA ASP A 20 -8.09 -11.48 -12.24
C ASP A 20 -9.14 -10.51 -12.80
N ALA A 21 -10.22 -10.26 -12.06
CA ALA A 21 -11.22 -9.24 -12.42
C ALA A 21 -10.60 -7.84 -12.52
N ALA A 22 -9.73 -7.46 -11.58
CA ALA A 22 -9.05 -6.16 -11.59
C ALA A 22 -8.00 -6.01 -12.72
N GLN A 23 -7.61 -7.10 -13.37
CA GLN A 23 -6.76 -7.10 -14.56
C GLN A 23 -7.57 -7.14 -15.86
N SER A 24 -8.84 -7.52 -15.80
CA SER A 24 -9.74 -7.57 -16.93
C SER A 24 -10.35 -6.18 -17.18
N GLU A 25 -10.29 -5.68 -18.41
CA GLU A 25 -10.90 -4.39 -18.80
C GLU A 25 -12.44 -4.40 -18.75
N LYS A 26 -13.07 -5.57 -18.60
CA LYS A 26 -14.53 -5.74 -18.71
C LYS A 26 -15.32 -5.54 -17.40
N ALA A 27 -14.65 -5.55 -16.25
CA ALA A 27 -15.31 -5.32 -14.96
C ALA A 27 -15.09 -3.88 -14.49
N LYS A 28 -16.03 -3.30 -13.72
CA LYS A 28 -15.79 -2.07 -12.93
C LYS A 28 -14.77 -2.37 -11.81
N ALA A 29 -13.61 -2.84 -12.21
CA ALA A 29 -12.53 -3.30 -11.36
C ALA A 29 -11.29 -2.49 -11.67
N GLY A 30 -10.45 -2.28 -10.67
CA GLY A 30 -9.26 -1.46 -10.85
C GLY A 30 -8.16 -1.80 -9.88
N ARG A 31 -7.08 -1.05 -10.00
CA ARG A 31 -5.92 -1.20 -9.10
C ARG A 31 -5.40 0.15 -8.63
N VAL A 32 -5.02 0.21 -7.36
CA VAL A 32 -4.27 1.34 -6.80
C VAL A 32 -2.82 0.93 -6.69
N MET A 33 -1.93 1.78 -7.19
CA MET A 33 -0.49 1.52 -7.21
C MET A 33 0.27 2.75 -6.74
N MET A 34 1.50 2.54 -6.23
CA MET A 34 2.43 3.62 -5.98
C MET A 34 2.82 4.33 -7.28
N PRO A 35 3.04 5.66 -7.25
CA PRO A 35 3.53 6.40 -8.40
C PRO A 35 4.88 5.85 -8.89
N LYS A 36 5.06 5.82 -10.22
CA LYS A 36 6.31 5.35 -10.85
C LYS A 36 7.54 6.13 -10.39
N VAL A 37 7.37 7.39 -9.97
CA VAL A 37 8.46 8.25 -9.48
C VAL A 37 9.20 7.60 -8.30
N PHE A 38 8.51 6.95 -7.36
CA PHE A 38 9.17 6.25 -6.24
C PHE A 38 10.06 5.09 -6.70
N PHE A 39 9.63 4.38 -7.73
CA PHE A 39 10.41 3.31 -8.33
C PHE A 39 11.68 3.84 -9.00
N VAL A 40 11.55 4.91 -9.78
CA VAL A 40 12.69 5.55 -10.48
C VAL A 40 13.71 6.09 -9.47
N ILE A 41 13.25 6.80 -8.43
CA ILE A 41 14.10 7.31 -7.36
C ILE A 41 14.82 6.14 -6.66
N GLY A 42 14.10 5.09 -6.30
CA GLY A 42 14.67 3.91 -5.65
C GLY A 42 15.75 3.22 -6.51
N ILE A 43 15.53 3.08 -7.82
CA ILE A 43 16.54 2.48 -8.72
C ILE A 43 17.78 3.38 -8.81
N ILE A 44 17.61 4.67 -9.08
CA ILE A 44 18.74 5.59 -9.24
C ILE A 44 19.57 5.65 -7.96
N GLY A 45 18.93 5.84 -6.80
CA GLY A 45 19.60 5.87 -5.50
C GLY A 45 20.32 4.56 -5.21
N PHE A 46 19.65 3.42 -5.40
CA PHE A 46 20.24 2.11 -5.17
C PHE A 46 21.46 1.85 -6.05
N VAL A 47 21.40 2.15 -7.35
CA VAL A 47 22.53 1.96 -8.28
C VAL A 47 23.71 2.84 -7.90
N LEU A 48 23.48 4.12 -7.57
CA LEU A 48 24.54 5.04 -7.15
C LEU A 48 25.24 4.57 -5.86
N LEU A 49 24.45 4.21 -4.84
CA LEU A 49 25.00 3.77 -3.55
C LEU A 49 25.67 2.39 -3.64
N ALA A 50 25.12 1.47 -4.44
CA ALA A 50 25.73 0.17 -4.68
C ALA A 50 27.07 0.32 -5.41
N THR A 51 27.15 1.22 -6.40
CA THR A 51 28.40 1.52 -7.10
C THR A 51 29.43 2.13 -6.16
N ALA A 52 29.05 3.09 -5.33
CA ALA A 52 29.92 3.69 -4.32
C ALA A 52 30.42 2.63 -3.31
N THR A 53 29.53 1.75 -2.84
CA THR A 53 29.87 0.62 -1.96
C THR A 53 30.93 -0.27 -2.61
N PHE A 54 30.72 -0.64 -3.88
CA PHE A 54 31.65 -1.51 -4.61
C PHE A 54 33.02 -0.87 -4.81
N LEU A 55 33.07 0.42 -5.20
CA LEU A 55 34.34 1.14 -5.40
C LEU A 55 35.13 1.32 -4.10
N CYS A 56 34.43 1.76 -3.03
CA CYS A 56 35.10 1.94 -1.71
C CYS A 56 35.53 0.60 -1.09
N GLY A 57 34.75 -0.48 -1.32
CA GLY A 57 35.05 -1.80 -0.78
C GLY A 57 36.30 -2.45 -1.36
N ARG A 58 36.82 -1.98 -2.53
CA ARG A 58 38.09 -2.41 -3.11
C ARG A 58 39.32 -1.82 -2.42
N ILE A 59 39.14 -0.79 -1.61
CA ILE A 59 40.21 -0.07 -0.93
C ILE A 59 40.19 -0.47 0.54
N PRO A 60 41.24 -1.19 1.06
CA PRO A 60 41.17 -1.79 2.40
C PRO A 60 40.85 -0.82 3.55
N HIS A 61 41.40 0.41 3.50
CA HIS A 61 41.11 1.42 4.54
C HIS A 61 39.78 2.14 4.39
N MET A 62 39.00 1.88 3.33
CA MET A 62 37.68 2.46 3.10
C MET A 62 36.52 1.50 3.37
N ILE A 63 36.76 0.33 3.94
CA ILE A 63 35.72 -0.68 4.22
C ILE A 63 34.61 -0.12 5.11
N GLY A 64 34.91 0.71 6.11
CA GLY A 64 33.93 1.37 6.95
C GLY A 64 33.01 2.32 6.18
N ILE A 65 33.54 3.05 5.20
CA ILE A 65 32.79 3.95 4.32
C ILE A 65 31.89 3.12 3.38
N ALA A 66 32.41 2.03 2.83
CA ALA A 66 31.64 1.11 2.00
C ALA A 66 30.44 0.53 2.77
N ALA A 67 30.63 0.12 4.02
CA ALA A 67 29.56 -0.34 4.88
C ALA A 67 28.49 0.76 5.12
N GLY A 68 28.90 2.01 5.30
CA GLY A 68 28.00 3.15 5.39
C GLY A 68 27.13 3.31 4.15
N PHE A 69 27.69 3.26 2.94
CA PHE A 69 26.93 3.33 1.70
C PHE A 69 25.98 2.13 1.52
N ALA A 70 26.40 0.93 1.92
CA ALA A 70 25.55 -0.25 1.88
C ALA A 70 24.30 -0.08 2.78
N ILE A 71 24.45 0.48 3.97
CA ILE A 71 23.33 0.76 4.89
C ILE A 71 22.41 1.83 4.28
N LEU A 72 22.97 2.88 3.68
CA LEU A 72 22.20 3.93 3.02
C LEU A 72 21.43 3.44 1.79
N ALA A 73 21.85 2.36 1.15
CA ALA A 73 21.14 1.75 0.02
C ALA A 73 19.88 0.96 0.44
N LEU A 74 19.72 0.60 1.72
CA LEU A 74 18.56 -0.18 2.20
C LEU A 74 17.21 0.56 2.04
N PRO A 75 17.08 1.86 2.32
CA PRO A 75 15.87 2.62 2.04
C PRO A 75 15.46 2.60 0.57
N ASP A 76 16.41 2.72 -0.35
CA ASP A 76 16.14 2.69 -1.79
C ASP A 76 15.65 1.33 -2.24
N LEU A 77 16.27 0.26 -1.75
CA LEU A 77 15.80 -1.11 -1.96
C LEU A 77 14.38 -1.31 -1.40
N ALA A 78 14.09 -0.74 -0.23
CA ALA A 78 12.76 -0.77 0.35
C ALA A 78 11.71 -0.05 -0.53
N LEU A 79 12.06 1.08 -1.16
CA LEU A 79 11.18 1.77 -2.12
C LEU A 79 10.87 0.89 -3.34
N ILE A 80 11.87 0.20 -3.88
CA ILE A 80 11.68 -0.73 -5.00
C ILE A 80 10.74 -1.87 -4.61
N ILE A 81 10.97 -2.50 -3.46
CA ILE A 81 10.12 -3.57 -2.93
C ILE A 81 8.68 -3.07 -2.70
N ALA A 82 8.53 -1.87 -2.11
CA ALA A 82 7.23 -1.25 -1.88
C ALA A 82 6.47 -1.05 -3.20
N TYR A 83 7.14 -0.54 -4.23
CA TYR A 83 6.52 -0.31 -5.53
C TYR A 83 5.94 -1.59 -6.15
N PHE A 84 6.62 -2.73 -6.05
CA PHE A 84 6.13 -4.00 -6.57
C PHE A 84 5.08 -4.65 -5.69
N ASN A 85 5.16 -4.44 -4.38
CA ASN A 85 4.32 -5.14 -3.43
C ASN A 85 3.08 -4.35 -3.02
N GLN A 86 3.20 -3.05 -2.73
CA GLN A 86 2.05 -2.28 -2.23
C GLN A 86 1.06 -1.97 -3.35
N ARG A 87 0.00 -2.76 -3.40
CA ARG A 87 -1.09 -2.62 -4.38
C ARG A 87 -2.44 -2.91 -3.74
N ILE A 88 -3.47 -2.26 -4.23
CA ILE A 88 -4.85 -2.60 -3.90
C ILE A 88 -5.53 -2.98 -5.22
N TYR A 89 -6.10 -4.15 -5.26
CA TYR A 89 -6.98 -4.61 -6.33
C TYR A 89 -8.40 -4.55 -5.84
N TYR A 90 -9.31 -3.98 -6.59
CA TYR A 90 -10.68 -3.78 -6.16
C TYR A 90 -11.69 -4.12 -7.26
N THR A 91 -12.86 -4.53 -6.81
CA THR A 91 -14.07 -4.76 -7.59
C THR A 91 -15.21 -3.97 -6.97
N ASP A 92 -16.42 -4.11 -7.48
CA ASP A 92 -17.60 -3.44 -6.94
C ASP A 92 -18.02 -3.92 -5.54
N GLU A 93 -17.58 -5.10 -5.08
CA GLU A 93 -18.02 -5.71 -3.83
C GLU A 93 -16.92 -5.80 -2.78
N MET A 94 -15.67 -5.94 -3.21
CA MET A 94 -14.55 -6.25 -2.32
C MET A 94 -13.23 -5.73 -2.86
N PHE A 95 -12.21 -5.70 -1.98
CA PHE A 95 -10.87 -5.35 -2.39
C PHE A 95 -9.81 -6.22 -1.72
N VAL A 96 -8.68 -6.39 -2.41
CA VAL A 96 -7.49 -7.09 -1.91
C VAL A 96 -6.39 -6.06 -1.69
N HIS A 97 -5.94 -5.93 -0.46
CA HIS A 97 -4.76 -5.13 -0.12
C HIS A 97 -3.54 -6.04 -0.05
N LYS A 98 -2.55 -5.77 -0.90
CA LYS A 98 -1.22 -6.36 -0.84
C LYS A 98 -0.29 -5.40 -0.10
N ASN A 99 0.24 -5.82 1.05
CA ASN A 99 1.11 -4.98 1.87
C ASN A 99 2.57 -4.96 1.35
N PHE A 100 3.45 -4.21 2.05
CA PHE A 100 4.88 -4.12 1.75
C PHE A 100 5.56 -5.51 1.62
N TRP A 101 5.22 -6.45 2.48
CA TRP A 101 5.77 -7.82 2.48
C TRP A 101 5.14 -8.75 1.44
N GLY A 102 4.26 -8.23 0.58
CA GLY A 102 3.58 -9.02 -0.42
C GLY A 102 2.41 -9.86 0.10
N ILE A 103 2.08 -9.74 1.39
CA ILE A 103 0.96 -10.47 2.01
C ILE A 103 -0.36 -9.87 1.50
N LYS A 104 -1.20 -10.71 0.92
CA LYS A 104 -2.51 -10.34 0.39
C LYS A 104 -3.58 -10.56 1.43
N ARG A 105 -4.49 -9.57 1.58
CA ARG A 105 -5.65 -9.66 2.46
C ARG A 105 -6.87 -9.19 1.72
N LEU A 106 -7.92 -10.00 1.74
CA LEU A 106 -9.23 -9.69 1.19
C LEU A 106 -10.05 -8.96 2.23
N TYR A 107 -10.75 -7.91 1.81
CA TYR A 107 -11.69 -7.12 2.60
C TYR A 107 -12.94 -6.87 1.79
N ARG A 108 -14.08 -6.84 2.47
CA ARG A 108 -15.34 -6.37 1.91
C ARG A 108 -15.55 -4.91 2.27
N TYR A 109 -16.33 -4.19 1.48
CA TYR A 109 -16.62 -2.79 1.80
C TYR A 109 -17.46 -2.65 3.08
N GLU A 110 -18.25 -3.67 3.44
CA GLU A 110 -18.98 -3.74 4.72
C GLU A 110 -18.07 -3.78 5.96
N ASP A 111 -16.82 -4.23 5.82
CA ASP A 111 -15.85 -4.27 6.92
C ASP A 111 -15.27 -2.88 7.26
N ILE A 112 -15.55 -1.86 6.44
CA ILE A 112 -15.03 -0.51 6.62
C ILE A 112 -15.74 0.14 7.80
N THR A 113 -14.99 0.44 8.86
CA THR A 113 -15.51 1.12 10.06
C THR A 113 -15.37 2.64 9.99
N GLY A 114 -14.56 3.15 9.06
CA GLY A 114 -14.41 4.58 8.85
C GLY A 114 -13.32 4.93 7.85
N ILE A 115 -13.35 6.19 7.42
CA ILE A 115 -12.37 6.78 6.51
C ILE A 115 -11.81 8.06 7.10
N ARG A 116 -10.53 8.29 6.93
CA ARG A 116 -9.89 9.58 7.22
C ARG A 116 -9.11 10.04 5.99
N ILE A 117 -9.33 11.28 5.58
CA ILE A 117 -8.69 11.91 4.43
C ILE A 117 -7.83 13.06 4.95
N ASP A 118 -6.52 12.89 4.89
CA ASP A 118 -5.50 13.82 5.37
C ASP A 118 -4.36 13.90 4.32
N GLY A 119 -4.71 14.27 3.08
CA GLY A 119 -3.85 14.04 1.93
C GLY A 119 -3.84 12.56 1.56
N ASP A 120 -3.29 11.71 2.41
CA ASP A 120 -3.47 10.25 2.30
C ASP A 120 -4.88 9.84 2.71
N VAL A 121 -5.38 8.76 2.08
CA VAL A 121 -6.63 8.13 2.47
C VAL A 121 -6.34 6.96 3.39
N ASN A 122 -6.90 6.99 4.58
CA ASN A 122 -6.77 5.92 5.57
C ASN A 122 -8.13 5.25 5.76
N LEU A 123 -8.26 3.99 5.34
CA LEU A 123 -9.43 3.16 5.59
C LEU A 123 -9.22 2.38 6.89
N PHE A 124 -10.19 2.45 7.78
CA PHE A 124 -10.22 1.69 9.02
C PHE A 124 -11.10 0.46 8.84
N LEU A 125 -10.59 -0.70 9.22
CA LEU A 125 -11.20 -2.02 9.07
C LEU A 125 -11.11 -2.71 10.45
N GLY A 126 -11.98 -2.31 11.37
CA GLY A 126 -11.88 -2.66 12.78
C GLY A 126 -10.56 -2.19 13.37
N LYS A 127 -9.72 -3.12 13.84
CA LYS A 127 -8.40 -2.81 14.42
C LYS A 127 -7.30 -2.55 13.36
N ARG A 128 -7.59 -2.73 12.09
CA ARG A 128 -6.60 -2.59 11.00
C ARG A 128 -6.79 -1.29 10.26
N LYS A 129 -5.70 -0.82 9.66
CA LYS A 129 -5.65 0.39 8.87
C LYS A 129 -4.99 0.09 7.52
N VAL A 130 -5.66 0.48 6.44
CA VAL A 130 -5.12 0.48 5.08
C VAL A 130 -4.85 1.92 4.69
N ARG A 131 -3.59 2.24 4.42
CA ARG A 131 -3.16 3.58 4.00
C ARG A 131 -2.98 3.62 2.49
N ILE A 132 -3.55 4.62 1.86
CA ILE A 132 -3.44 4.89 0.44
C ILE A 132 -2.79 6.25 0.31
N TYR A 133 -1.61 6.29 -0.29
CA TYR A 133 -0.84 7.52 -0.44
C TYR A 133 -1.57 8.54 -1.33
N ASP A 134 -1.36 9.82 -1.06
CA ASP A 134 -2.05 10.90 -1.77
C ASP A 134 -1.87 10.83 -3.28
N ARG A 135 -0.65 10.56 -3.73
CA ARG A 135 -0.29 10.46 -5.15
C ARG A 135 -0.48 9.07 -5.76
N ALA A 136 -1.16 8.14 -5.07
CA ALA A 136 -1.39 6.80 -5.60
C ALA A 136 -2.27 6.85 -6.85
N VAL A 137 -1.84 6.13 -7.89
CA VAL A 137 -2.60 6.00 -9.14
C VAL A 137 -3.84 5.15 -8.89
N GLY A 138 -5.01 5.61 -9.35
CA GLY A 138 -6.29 4.91 -9.14
C GLY A 138 -6.96 5.17 -7.78
N LYS A 139 -6.39 6.08 -6.94
CA LYS A 139 -6.94 6.41 -5.61
C LYS A 139 -8.39 6.90 -5.68
N LYS A 140 -8.69 7.84 -6.61
CA LYS A 140 -10.01 8.48 -6.71
C LYS A 140 -11.10 7.45 -7.03
N GLU A 141 -10.86 6.60 -8.02
CA GLU A 141 -11.79 5.55 -8.45
C GLU A 141 -12.00 4.52 -7.35
N PHE A 142 -10.95 4.12 -6.66
CA PHE A 142 -11.05 3.20 -5.54
C PHE A 142 -11.90 3.78 -4.39
N VAL A 143 -11.66 5.03 -4.00
CA VAL A 143 -12.44 5.70 -2.93
C VAL A 143 -13.91 5.82 -3.34
N ARG A 144 -14.20 6.11 -4.61
CA ARG A 144 -15.56 6.12 -5.15
C ARG A 144 -16.20 4.73 -5.06
N CYS A 145 -15.54 3.69 -5.55
CA CYS A 145 -16.05 2.31 -5.48
C CYS A 145 -16.26 1.86 -4.02
N ALA A 146 -15.35 2.22 -3.11
CA ALA A 146 -15.50 1.92 -1.69
C ALA A 146 -16.71 2.64 -1.08
N GLY A 147 -16.93 3.91 -1.45
CA GLY A 147 -18.09 4.69 -1.02
C GLY A 147 -19.40 4.09 -1.54
N GLU A 148 -19.48 3.77 -2.83
CA GLU A 148 -20.63 3.14 -3.47
C GLU A 148 -20.92 1.74 -2.90
N GLY A 149 -19.87 0.94 -2.69
CA GLY A 149 -20.00 -0.39 -2.10
C GLY A 149 -20.49 -0.35 -0.65
N TYR A 150 -20.00 0.57 0.14
CA TYR A 150 -20.44 0.78 1.52
C TYR A 150 -21.90 1.29 1.56
N HIS A 151 -22.25 2.25 0.69
CA HIS A 151 -23.62 2.79 0.60
C HIS A 151 -24.63 1.71 0.24
N ARG A 152 -24.30 0.78 -0.66
CA ARG A 152 -25.17 -0.34 -1.02
C ARG A 152 -25.54 -1.24 0.17
N VAL A 153 -24.65 -1.36 1.15
CA VAL A 153 -24.87 -2.24 2.31
C VAL A 153 -25.59 -1.50 3.45
N TYR A 154 -25.22 -0.25 3.70
CA TYR A 154 -25.66 0.48 4.89
C TYR A 154 -26.60 1.66 4.60
N ASP A 155 -26.87 1.95 3.34
CA ASP A 155 -27.65 3.11 2.88
C ASP A 155 -27.18 4.45 3.45
N LYS A 156 -25.86 4.53 3.69
CA LYS A 156 -25.15 5.71 4.23
C LYS A 156 -23.72 5.79 3.76
N GLY A 157 -23.12 6.98 3.84
CA GLY A 157 -21.71 7.16 3.54
C GLY A 157 -20.78 6.55 4.60
N ILE A 158 -19.54 6.28 4.20
CA ILE A 158 -18.50 5.79 5.13
C ILE A 158 -18.29 6.84 6.23
N PRO A 159 -18.32 6.46 7.53
CA PRO A 159 -18.09 7.39 8.62
C PRO A 159 -16.71 8.06 8.54
N LEU A 160 -16.70 9.40 8.67
CA LEU A 160 -15.45 10.16 8.74
C LEU A 160 -14.84 10.04 10.13
N VAL A 161 -13.59 9.59 10.21
CA VAL A 161 -12.85 9.50 11.47
C VAL A 161 -12.06 10.80 11.67
N PRO A 162 -12.35 11.58 12.72
CA PRO A 162 -11.66 12.83 12.96
C PRO A 162 -10.18 12.61 13.26
N ARG A 163 -9.37 13.63 12.97
CA ARG A 163 -7.95 13.65 13.34
C ARG A 163 -7.82 13.69 14.84
N LYS A 164 -6.99 12.83 15.44
CA LYS A 164 -6.72 12.91 16.88
C LYS A 164 -6.01 14.24 17.19
N LYS A 165 -6.44 14.95 18.24
CA LYS A 165 -5.84 16.22 18.67
C LYS A 165 -4.32 16.13 18.87
N ASN A 166 -3.78 14.98 19.27
CA ASN A 166 -2.34 14.76 19.49
C ASN A 166 -1.50 14.76 18.19
N ASP A 167 -2.12 14.59 17.02
CA ASP A 167 -1.40 14.67 15.74
C ASP A 167 -1.14 16.13 15.31
N ILE A 168 -1.75 17.10 15.99
CA ILE A 168 -1.62 18.54 15.69
C ILE A 168 -0.33 19.12 16.28
N PHE A 169 0.19 18.57 17.39
CA PHE A 169 1.37 19.10 18.07
C PHE A 169 2.70 18.79 17.36
N ASN A 170 2.74 17.79 16.47
CA ASN A 170 3.96 17.48 15.69
C ASN A 170 4.06 18.17 14.35
N GLY A 171 3.11 19.05 14.00
CA GLY A 171 3.08 19.77 12.72
C GLY A 171 3.42 21.27 12.80
N ASN A 172 3.63 21.80 13.99
CA ASN A 172 3.91 23.22 14.19
C ASN A 172 5.37 23.45 14.61
N ILE A 173 6.31 23.26 13.71
CA ILE A 173 7.60 23.94 13.75
C ILE A 173 8.01 24.18 12.30
N LYS A 174 7.76 25.35 11.81
CA LYS A 174 8.64 26.37 11.24
C LYS A 174 7.89 27.25 10.26
N ASN A 175 7.63 28.44 10.73
CA ASN A 175 7.75 29.62 9.88
C ASN A 175 9.24 29.84 9.58
#